data_75e20ceedd046fdafa016aee91544458
#
_entry.id   75e20ceedd046fdafa016aee91544458
#
_cell.length_a   1.000
_cell.length_b   1.000
_cell.length_c   1.000
_cell.angle_alpha   90.00
_cell.angle_beta   90.00
_cell.angle_gamma   90.00
#
_symmetry.space_group_name_H-M   'P 1'
#
loop_
_entity.id
_entity.type
_entity.pdbx_description
1 polymer ?
#
loop_
_entity_poly.entity_id
_entity_poly.type
_entity_poly.pdbx_seq_one_letter_code
_entity_poly.pdbx_strand_id
1 'polypeptide(L)'
;ERVEARDEAAQELLAAELDAHIAVLEYGAQVRLRRLASVMEELAADGFQCVPARVEDVDLAGDTRRLVVSAGYAQGIPENAVAISFFKSLAGLVIEVHSERSEVLLITDPASAVPATVRESTPVPRTDDDDDGEAGDTAAIPPGVRGAVLGGHGGIGTSPELLRFTYIEGTGNVLPDQVLVTSGDGDLYPQGLPIGRVIGNPVTMESLAPPYADVRPIARTGALREVILAWRVSGGEDGD
;
A
#
# COMPACT_ATOMS: atom_id res chain seq x y z
N GLU A 1 14.86 -13.97 -56.07
CA GLU A 1 13.75 -14.87 -55.63
C GLU A 1 13.95 -15.46 -54.23
N ARG A 2 15.07 -16.20 -53.92
CA ARG A 2 15.29 -16.77 -52.58
C ARG A 2 15.66 -15.73 -51.53
N VAL A 3 16.32 -14.66 -51.88
CA VAL A 3 16.70 -13.56 -50.97
C VAL A 3 15.47 -12.69 -50.66
N GLU A 4 14.68 -12.37 -51.67
CA GLU A 4 13.44 -11.61 -51.53
C GLU A 4 12.42 -12.29 -50.67
N ALA A 5 12.18 -13.61 -50.84
CA ALA A 5 11.28 -14.41 -50.02
C ALA A 5 11.75 -14.50 -48.54
N ARG A 6 13.06 -14.43 -48.30
CA ARG A 6 13.61 -14.42 -46.93
C ARG A 6 13.45 -13.06 -46.26
N ASP A 7 13.57 -11.99 -47.02
CA ASP A 7 13.37 -10.64 -46.53
C ASP A 7 11.88 -10.35 -46.26
N GLU A 8 10.97 -10.83 -47.12
CA GLU A 8 9.52 -10.78 -46.86
C GLU A 8 9.12 -11.54 -45.61
N ALA A 9 9.60 -12.80 -45.44
CA ALA A 9 9.31 -13.59 -44.25
C ALA A 9 9.88 -12.95 -42.95
N ALA A 10 11.04 -12.29 -43.05
CA ALA A 10 11.62 -11.56 -41.91
C ALA A 10 10.79 -10.32 -41.53
N GLN A 11 10.25 -9.61 -42.53
CA GLN A 11 9.37 -8.47 -42.29
C GLN A 11 8.02 -8.89 -41.72
N GLU A 12 7.44 -9.98 -42.19
CA GLU A 12 6.19 -10.54 -41.64
C GLU A 12 6.37 -10.97 -40.16
N LEU A 13 7.50 -11.63 -39.86
CA LEU A 13 7.82 -12.03 -38.51
C LEU A 13 7.96 -10.83 -37.56
N LEU A 14 8.69 -9.81 -38.00
CA LEU A 14 8.86 -8.57 -37.23
C LEU A 14 7.54 -7.84 -37.02
N ALA A 15 6.68 -7.79 -38.03
CA ALA A 15 5.34 -7.21 -37.90
C ALA A 15 4.48 -7.98 -36.90
N ALA A 16 4.49 -9.31 -36.96
CA ALA A 16 3.75 -10.16 -36.02
C ALA A 16 4.26 -10.04 -34.57
N GLU A 17 5.58 -9.92 -34.38
CA GLU A 17 6.18 -9.66 -33.06
C GLU A 17 5.76 -8.28 -32.51
N LEU A 18 5.74 -7.28 -33.36
CA LEU A 18 5.31 -5.92 -32.98
C LEU A 18 3.82 -5.89 -32.58
N ASP A 19 2.96 -6.53 -33.39
CA ASP A 19 1.53 -6.62 -33.11
C ASP A 19 1.26 -7.38 -31.79
N ALA A 20 1.97 -8.47 -31.55
CA ALA A 20 1.89 -9.21 -30.29
C ALA A 20 2.32 -8.35 -29.11
N HIS A 21 3.39 -7.56 -29.27
CA HIS A 21 3.86 -6.65 -28.22
C HIS A 21 2.86 -5.54 -27.91
N ILE A 22 2.27 -4.94 -28.94
CA ILE A 22 1.21 -3.94 -28.80
C ILE A 22 0.00 -4.54 -28.07
N ALA A 23 -0.46 -5.72 -28.45
CA ALA A 23 -1.58 -6.40 -27.81
C ALA A 23 -1.33 -6.67 -26.31
N VAL A 24 -0.11 -7.05 -25.93
CA VAL A 24 0.28 -7.23 -24.53
C VAL A 24 0.23 -5.90 -23.74
N LEU A 25 0.71 -4.82 -24.34
CA LEU A 25 0.68 -3.48 -23.74
C LEU A 25 -0.76 -2.98 -23.55
N GLU A 26 -1.60 -3.14 -24.57
CA GLU A 26 -3.03 -2.76 -24.52
C GLU A 26 -3.80 -3.57 -23.46
N TYR A 27 -3.59 -4.88 -23.42
CA TYR A 27 -4.18 -5.73 -22.39
C TYR A 27 -3.73 -5.32 -21.00
N GLY A 28 -2.43 -5.06 -20.80
CA GLY A 28 -1.89 -4.57 -19.54
C GLY A 28 -2.50 -3.24 -19.10
N ALA A 29 -2.72 -2.32 -20.04
CA ALA A 29 -3.38 -1.04 -19.77
C ALA A 29 -4.86 -1.23 -19.36
N GLN A 30 -5.60 -2.10 -20.06
CA GLN A 30 -6.99 -2.41 -19.73
C GLN A 30 -7.14 -3.05 -18.33
N VAL A 31 -6.28 -4.01 -17.99
CA VAL A 31 -6.27 -4.63 -16.66
C VAL A 31 -6.01 -3.58 -15.58
N ARG A 32 -5.07 -2.68 -15.85
CA ARG A 32 -4.73 -1.57 -14.95
C ARG A 32 -5.91 -0.64 -14.70
N LEU A 33 -6.58 -0.20 -15.78
CA LEU A 33 -7.74 0.69 -15.67
C LEU A 33 -8.91 0.04 -14.91
N ARG A 34 -9.18 -1.24 -15.16
CA ARG A 34 -10.23 -1.97 -14.44
C ARG A 34 -9.92 -2.06 -12.95
N ARG A 35 -8.67 -2.35 -12.59
CA ARG A 35 -8.26 -2.43 -11.19
C ARG A 35 -8.33 -1.08 -10.49
N LEU A 36 -7.91 0.00 -11.17
CA LEU A 36 -8.03 1.36 -10.67
C LEU A 36 -9.50 1.70 -10.38
N ALA A 37 -10.38 1.44 -11.33
CA ALA A 37 -11.81 1.67 -11.16
C ALA A 37 -12.40 0.87 -9.99
N SER A 38 -12.04 -0.40 -9.84
CA SER A 38 -12.50 -1.24 -8.72
C SER A 38 -12.04 -0.70 -7.36
N VAL A 39 -10.78 -0.26 -7.23
CA VAL A 39 -10.28 0.31 -5.97
C VAL A 39 -10.98 1.62 -5.65
N MET A 40 -11.21 2.48 -6.66
CA MET A 40 -11.92 3.75 -6.46
C MET A 40 -13.39 3.53 -6.08
N GLU A 41 -14.06 2.53 -6.68
CA GLU A 41 -15.45 2.16 -6.36
C GLU A 41 -15.57 1.66 -4.91
N GLU A 42 -14.66 0.80 -4.46
CA GLU A 42 -14.62 0.34 -3.08
C GLU A 42 -14.42 1.50 -2.09
N LEU A 43 -13.46 2.40 -2.36
CA LEU A 43 -13.21 3.57 -1.52
C LEU A 43 -14.40 4.54 -1.51
N ALA A 44 -15.07 4.71 -2.66
CA ALA A 44 -16.28 5.53 -2.74
C ALA A 44 -17.43 4.94 -1.93
N ALA A 45 -17.58 3.61 -1.91
CA ALA A 45 -18.55 2.92 -1.06
C ALA A 45 -18.28 3.15 0.45
N ASP A 46 -17.01 3.31 0.82
CA ASP A 46 -16.59 3.66 2.19
C ASP A 46 -16.66 5.18 2.49
N GLY A 47 -17.20 5.97 1.58
CA GLY A 47 -17.42 7.41 1.73
C GLY A 47 -16.19 8.27 1.42
N PHE A 48 -15.21 7.76 0.68
CA PHE A 48 -14.05 8.52 0.23
C PHE A 48 -14.25 9.06 -1.18
N GLN A 49 -13.86 10.31 -1.39
CA GLN A 49 -13.62 10.83 -2.74
C GLN A 49 -12.25 10.38 -3.21
N CYS A 50 -12.12 10.11 -4.50
CA CYS A 50 -10.90 9.55 -5.08
C CYS A 50 -10.55 10.24 -6.40
N VAL A 51 -9.27 10.57 -6.56
CA VAL A 51 -8.71 11.08 -7.81
C VAL A 51 -7.43 10.28 -8.14
N PRO A 52 -7.33 9.71 -9.35
CA PRO A 52 -6.08 9.10 -9.79
C PRO A 52 -5.07 10.18 -10.17
N ALA A 53 -3.84 10.00 -9.76
CA ALA A 53 -2.74 10.91 -10.05
C ALA A 53 -1.51 10.13 -10.54
N ARG A 54 -0.79 10.72 -11.51
CA ARG A 54 0.48 10.17 -11.98
C ARG A 54 1.61 10.65 -11.07
N VAL A 55 2.56 9.78 -10.78
CA VAL A 55 3.80 10.17 -10.11
C VAL A 55 4.70 10.86 -11.13
N GLU A 56 5.06 12.11 -10.86
CA GLU A 56 5.92 12.94 -11.70
C GLU A 56 7.36 12.87 -11.26
N ASP A 57 7.59 12.84 -9.94
CA ASP A 57 8.92 12.76 -9.35
C ASP A 57 8.92 11.93 -8.07
N VAL A 58 10.08 11.36 -7.76
CA VAL A 58 10.30 10.51 -6.57
C VAL A 58 11.60 10.95 -5.90
N ASP A 59 11.48 11.59 -4.75
CA ASP A 59 12.64 11.93 -3.92
C ASP A 59 12.78 10.93 -2.78
N LEU A 60 13.84 10.12 -2.86
CA LEU A 60 14.22 9.13 -1.84
C LEU A 60 15.60 9.47 -1.25
N ALA A 61 16.10 10.68 -1.49
CA ALA A 61 17.43 11.08 -1.05
C ALA A 61 17.42 11.59 0.39
N GLY A 62 18.44 11.21 1.14
CA GLY A 62 18.61 11.67 2.52
C GLY A 62 17.58 11.12 3.49
N ASP A 63 17.10 11.99 4.37
CA ASP A 63 16.14 11.65 5.45
C ASP A 63 14.68 11.87 5.04
N THR A 64 14.44 12.44 3.86
CA THR A 64 13.08 12.68 3.36
C THR A 64 12.72 11.72 2.25
N ARG A 65 11.46 11.26 2.24
CA ARG A 65 10.94 10.37 1.20
C ARG A 65 9.59 10.86 0.74
N ARG A 66 9.58 11.44 -0.43
CA ARG A 66 8.42 12.13 -0.99
C ARG A 66 8.16 11.72 -2.43
N LEU A 67 6.91 11.87 -2.84
CA LEU A 67 6.48 11.83 -4.24
C LEU A 67 5.88 13.18 -4.61
N VAL A 68 6.09 13.59 -5.85
CA VAL A 68 5.31 14.64 -6.49
C VAL A 68 4.32 14.00 -7.44
N VAL A 69 3.05 14.35 -7.32
CA VAL A 69 1.95 13.79 -8.12
C VAL A 69 1.21 14.86 -8.91
N SER A 70 0.68 14.49 -10.08
CA SER A 70 0.02 15.38 -11.06
C SER A 70 -1.45 15.67 -10.71
N ALA A 71 -1.75 15.96 -9.45
CA ALA A 71 -3.07 16.39 -9.01
C ALA A 71 -2.93 17.34 -7.82
N GLY A 72 -3.72 18.41 -7.80
CA GLY A 72 -3.67 19.45 -6.80
C GLY A 72 -5.02 20.10 -6.54
N TYR A 73 -5.02 21.37 -6.14
CA TYR A 73 -6.27 22.12 -5.87
C TYR A 73 -7.23 22.15 -7.05
N ALA A 74 -6.70 22.18 -8.29
CA ALA A 74 -7.54 22.17 -9.49
C ALA A 74 -8.41 20.92 -9.63
N GLN A 75 -7.97 19.80 -9.04
CA GLN A 75 -8.69 18.52 -8.98
C GLN A 75 -9.43 18.33 -7.64
N GLY A 76 -9.43 19.34 -6.77
CA GLY A 76 -10.08 19.28 -5.47
C GLY A 76 -9.36 18.49 -4.40
N ILE A 77 -8.04 18.27 -4.54
CA ILE A 77 -7.23 17.54 -3.56
C ILE A 77 -7.07 18.41 -2.31
N PRO A 78 -7.45 17.92 -1.12
CA PRO A 78 -7.14 18.59 0.15
C PRO A 78 -5.78 18.14 0.68
N GLU A 79 -5.22 18.91 1.60
CA GLU A 79 -4.17 18.42 2.49
C GLU A 79 -4.67 17.20 3.28
N ASN A 80 -3.77 16.32 3.64
CA ASN A 80 -4.07 15.04 4.30
C ASN A 80 -4.86 14.03 3.45
N ALA A 81 -4.98 14.21 2.13
CA ALA A 81 -5.46 13.14 1.26
C ALA A 81 -4.50 11.93 1.34
N VAL A 82 -5.06 10.73 1.40
CA VAL A 82 -4.30 9.48 1.52
C VAL A 82 -3.88 9.01 0.14
N ALA A 83 -2.59 8.77 -0.06
CA ALA A 83 -2.07 8.18 -1.29
C ALA A 83 -2.08 6.66 -1.20
N ILE A 84 -2.79 6.02 -2.12
CA ILE A 84 -2.99 4.58 -2.20
C ILE A 84 -2.36 4.08 -3.49
N SER A 85 -1.58 3.01 -3.42
CA SER A 85 -0.99 2.39 -4.59
C SER A 85 -2.05 1.69 -5.44
N PHE A 86 -1.72 1.47 -6.70
CA PHE A 86 -2.52 0.68 -7.63
C PHE A 86 -2.91 -0.73 -7.11
N PHE A 87 -2.10 -1.31 -6.22
CA PHE A 87 -2.38 -2.61 -5.59
C PHE A 87 -3.18 -2.52 -4.29
N LYS A 88 -3.89 -1.38 -4.08
CA LYS A 88 -4.69 -1.14 -2.88
C LYS A 88 -3.86 -1.25 -1.59
N SER A 89 -2.65 -0.71 -1.58
CA SER A 89 -1.83 -0.60 -0.38
C SER A 89 -1.49 0.86 -0.09
N LEU A 90 -1.34 1.20 1.17
CA LEU A 90 -0.98 2.54 1.60
C LEU A 90 0.39 2.93 1.06
N ALA A 91 0.49 4.07 0.41
CA ALA A 91 1.73 4.63 -0.11
C ALA A 91 2.22 5.83 0.71
N GLY A 92 1.31 6.68 1.18
CA GLY A 92 1.67 7.89 1.92
C GLY A 92 0.50 8.80 2.22
N LEU A 93 0.82 10.04 2.58
CA LEU A 93 -0.12 11.10 2.92
C LEU A 93 0.28 12.38 2.20
N VAL A 94 -0.68 13.10 1.63
CA VAL A 94 -0.47 14.42 1.04
C VAL A 94 -0.14 15.42 2.14
N ILE A 95 1.00 16.08 2.04
CA ILE A 95 1.49 17.06 3.02
C ILE A 95 1.47 18.49 2.49
N GLU A 96 1.53 18.66 1.17
CA GLU A 96 1.49 19.97 0.53
C GLU A 96 0.71 19.88 -0.79
N VAL A 97 -0.15 20.86 -1.05
CA VAL A 97 -0.98 20.91 -2.25
C VAL A 97 -0.70 22.21 -2.99
N HIS A 98 -0.44 22.10 -4.28
CA HIS A 98 -0.31 23.23 -5.21
C HIS A 98 -1.48 23.22 -6.21
N SER A 99 -1.48 24.14 -7.17
CA SER A 99 -2.58 24.23 -8.15
C SER A 99 -2.82 22.91 -8.91
N GLU A 100 -1.77 22.32 -9.48
CA GLU A 100 -1.87 21.14 -10.35
C GLU A 100 -1.03 19.94 -9.84
N ARG A 101 -0.39 20.08 -8.69
CA ARG A 101 0.52 19.09 -8.10
C ARG A 101 0.32 19.00 -6.61
N SER A 102 0.69 17.87 -6.04
CA SER A 102 0.77 17.70 -4.60
C SER A 102 2.02 16.92 -4.22
N GLU A 103 2.52 17.19 -3.01
CA GLU A 103 3.59 16.42 -2.40
C GLU A 103 3.01 15.38 -1.44
N VAL A 104 3.47 14.16 -1.57
CA VAL A 104 3.07 13.02 -0.75
C VAL A 104 4.24 12.57 0.09
N LEU A 105 4.08 12.58 1.40
CA LEU A 105 5.00 11.96 2.36
C LEU A 105 4.80 10.45 2.29
N LEU A 106 5.84 9.72 1.94
CA LEU A 106 5.77 8.25 1.85
C LEU A 106 5.69 7.61 3.24
N ILE A 107 5.05 6.44 3.34
CA ILE A 107 5.01 5.67 4.59
C ILE A 107 6.40 5.26 5.10
N THR A 108 7.40 5.25 4.22
CA THR A 108 8.80 4.94 4.53
C THR A 108 9.59 6.15 5.04
N ASP A 109 9.01 7.35 5.03
CA ASP A 109 9.63 8.56 5.57
C ASP A 109 9.71 8.50 7.09
N PRO A 110 10.83 8.93 7.73
CA PRO A 110 10.95 8.95 9.19
C PRO A 110 9.89 9.78 9.92
N ALA A 111 9.31 10.78 9.27
CA ALA A 111 8.22 11.58 9.84
C ALA A 111 6.85 10.92 9.71
N SER A 112 6.75 9.78 8.99
CA SER A 112 5.48 9.07 8.80
C SER A 112 5.13 8.22 10.00
N ALA A 113 3.89 8.37 10.49
CA ALA A 113 3.30 7.55 11.53
C ALA A 113 1.86 7.18 11.14
N VAL A 114 1.56 5.89 11.04
CA VAL A 114 0.27 5.39 10.56
C VAL A 114 -0.35 4.49 11.63
N PRO A 115 -1.57 4.81 12.13
CA PRO A 115 -2.31 3.92 13.01
C PRO A 115 -2.62 2.59 12.32
N ALA A 116 -2.24 1.49 12.95
CA ALA A 116 -2.27 0.18 12.33
C ALA A 116 -2.78 -0.92 13.28
N THR A 117 -3.31 -1.96 12.67
CA THR A 117 -3.71 -3.19 13.34
C THR A 117 -3.26 -4.41 12.54
N VAL A 118 -3.16 -5.54 13.20
CA VAL A 118 -2.92 -6.81 12.51
C VAL A 118 -4.20 -7.21 11.77
N ARG A 119 -4.07 -7.54 10.47
CA ARG A 119 -5.21 -8.10 9.72
C ARG A 119 -5.57 -9.45 10.30
N GLU A 120 -6.83 -9.63 10.64
CA GLU A 120 -7.37 -10.93 11.01
C GLU A 120 -7.19 -11.90 9.83
N SER A 121 -6.47 -12.99 10.09
CA SER A 121 -6.41 -14.08 9.12
C SER A 121 -7.74 -14.84 9.22
N THR A 122 -8.48 -14.91 8.12
CA THR A 122 -9.58 -15.89 8.04
C THR A 122 -8.95 -17.26 8.25
N PRO A 123 -9.43 -18.08 9.21
CA PRO A 123 -8.90 -19.44 9.37
C PRO A 123 -9.04 -20.17 8.03
N VAL A 124 -7.93 -20.67 7.50
CA VAL A 124 -7.98 -21.58 6.36
C VAL A 124 -8.69 -22.84 6.87
N PRO A 125 -9.82 -23.27 6.27
CA PRO A 125 -10.43 -24.55 6.64
C PRO A 125 -9.38 -25.64 6.46
N ARG A 126 -9.05 -26.34 7.55
CA ARG A 126 -8.23 -27.55 7.44
C ARG A 126 -9.06 -28.56 6.67
N THR A 127 -8.52 -29.12 5.62
CA THR A 127 -9.05 -30.29 4.95
C THR A 127 -9.02 -31.46 5.95
N ASP A 128 -10.19 -32.09 6.12
CA ASP A 128 -10.47 -33.16 7.08
C ASP A 128 -9.76 -34.48 6.70
N ASP A 129 -8.44 -34.54 6.81
CA ASP A 129 -7.70 -35.80 6.56
C ASP A 129 -6.70 -36.16 7.69
N ASP A 130 -6.77 -35.53 8.85
CA ASP A 130 -6.01 -35.98 10.03
C ASP A 130 -6.94 -36.05 11.26
N ASP A 131 -7.67 -37.15 11.33
CA ASP A 131 -8.38 -37.60 12.52
C ASP A 131 -7.35 -38.28 13.44
N ASP A 132 -6.87 -37.57 14.44
CA ASP A 132 -6.44 -38.01 15.77
C ASP A 132 -5.72 -36.86 16.50
N GLY A 133 -6.42 -36.18 17.37
CA GLY A 133 -5.76 -35.31 18.35
C GLY A 133 -6.52 -34.05 18.66
N GLU A 134 -7.15 -34.04 19.81
CA GLU A 134 -7.63 -32.94 20.66
C GLU A 134 -7.99 -31.66 19.92
N ALA A 135 -9.26 -31.29 19.98
CA ALA A 135 -9.79 -30.00 19.60
C ALA A 135 -8.92 -28.90 20.24
N GLY A 136 -7.84 -28.58 19.54
CA GLY A 136 -7.03 -27.41 19.84
C GLY A 136 -7.94 -26.21 19.69
N ASP A 137 -8.17 -25.59 20.84
CA ASP A 137 -8.81 -24.32 21.05
C ASP A 137 -8.71 -23.47 19.77
N THR A 138 -9.84 -23.24 19.12
CA THR A 138 -9.93 -22.26 18.04
C THR A 138 -9.63 -20.95 18.75
N ALA A 139 -8.35 -20.56 18.79
CA ALA A 139 -7.92 -19.33 19.40
C ALA A 139 -8.73 -18.21 18.74
N ALA A 140 -9.75 -17.77 19.44
CA ALA A 140 -10.51 -16.59 19.11
C ALA A 140 -9.45 -15.52 18.82
N ILE A 141 -9.44 -14.97 17.60
CA ILE A 141 -8.54 -13.90 17.18
C ILE A 141 -8.70 -12.81 18.24
N PRO A 142 -7.68 -12.52 19.04
CA PRO A 142 -7.82 -11.56 20.13
C PRO A 142 -8.22 -10.21 19.52
N PRO A 143 -9.03 -9.40 20.20
CA PRO A 143 -9.43 -8.08 19.73
C PRO A 143 -8.17 -7.31 19.34
N GLY A 144 -8.10 -6.93 18.08
CA GLY A 144 -6.96 -6.59 17.26
C GLY A 144 -5.81 -5.91 17.98
N VAL A 145 -4.63 -6.49 17.84
CA VAL A 145 -3.38 -5.84 18.23
C VAL A 145 -3.29 -4.51 17.46
N ARG A 146 -3.29 -3.41 18.19
CA ARG A 146 -3.22 -2.04 17.65
C ARG A 146 -1.87 -1.44 17.95
N GLY A 147 -1.46 -0.48 17.14
CA GLY A 147 -0.22 0.25 17.31
C GLY A 147 -0.01 1.27 16.20
N ALA A 148 1.21 1.73 16.06
CA ALA A 148 1.61 2.64 15.00
C ALA A 148 2.72 2.03 14.14
N VAL A 149 2.62 2.21 12.83
CA VAL A 149 3.68 1.91 11.88
C VAL A 149 4.44 3.20 11.60
N LEU A 150 5.72 3.20 11.93
CA LEU A 150 6.65 4.32 11.73
C LEU A 150 7.56 4.04 10.53
N GLY A 151 7.86 5.06 9.74
CA GLY A 151 8.81 5.00 8.65
C GLY A 151 10.26 5.18 9.09
N GLY A 152 11.20 4.99 8.16
CA GLY A 152 12.62 5.35 8.33
C GLY A 152 13.41 4.53 9.36
N HIS A 153 12.91 3.41 9.82
CA HIS A 153 13.52 2.63 10.91
C HIS A 153 14.46 1.51 10.43
N GLY A 154 14.92 1.56 9.20
CA GLY A 154 16.01 0.70 8.75
C GLY A 154 17.26 0.98 9.59
N GLY A 155 17.65 0.07 10.53
CA GLY A 155 18.88 0.16 11.29
C GLY A 155 20.12 0.10 10.40
N ILE A 156 21.30 0.37 10.97
CA ILE A 156 22.58 0.24 10.27
C ILE A 156 22.70 -1.18 9.70
N GLY A 157 22.77 -1.30 8.35
CA GLY A 157 22.85 -2.56 7.65
C GLY A 157 21.49 -3.18 7.25
N THR A 158 20.36 -2.53 7.55
CA THR A 158 19.03 -2.91 7.06
C THR A 158 18.58 -2.02 5.90
N SER A 159 17.61 -2.50 5.11
CA SER A 159 17.06 -1.69 4.03
C SER A 159 16.41 -0.42 4.57
N PRO A 160 16.72 0.77 4.02
CA PRO A 160 16.13 2.03 4.46
C PRO A 160 14.60 2.09 4.23
N GLU A 161 14.04 1.14 3.51
CA GLU A 161 12.60 1.05 3.25
C GLU A 161 11.82 0.31 4.34
N LEU A 162 12.49 -0.22 5.38
CA LEU A 162 11.79 -0.92 6.45
C LEU A 162 10.99 0.05 7.32
N LEU A 163 9.83 -0.42 7.71
CA LEU A 163 8.94 0.23 8.67
C LEU A 163 9.08 -0.47 10.02
N ARG A 164 8.62 0.19 11.07
CA ARG A 164 8.56 -0.37 12.42
C ARG A 164 7.15 -0.27 12.98
N PHE A 165 6.57 -1.39 13.34
CA PHE A 165 5.34 -1.44 14.12
C PHE A 165 5.67 -1.38 15.60
N THR A 166 5.16 -0.38 16.32
CA THR A 166 5.47 -0.09 17.72
C THR A 166 4.22 0.44 18.46
N TYR A 167 4.37 0.79 19.74
CA TYR A 167 3.25 1.17 20.63
C TYR A 167 2.14 0.10 20.61
N ILE A 168 2.56 -1.16 20.66
CA ILE A 168 1.66 -2.30 20.50
C ILE A 168 0.80 -2.44 21.74
N GLU A 169 -0.50 -2.28 21.56
CA GLU A 169 -1.53 -2.44 22.59
C GLU A 169 -2.41 -3.65 22.26
N GLY A 170 -2.90 -4.31 23.30
CA GLY A 170 -3.78 -5.48 23.17
C GLY A 170 -3.14 -6.74 23.71
N THR A 171 -3.92 -7.82 23.74
CA THR A 171 -3.55 -9.10 24.35
C THR A 171 -2.98 -10.12 23.36
N GLY A 172 -2.76 -9.72 22.10
CA GLY A 172 -2.29 -10.60 21.04
C GLY A 172 -0.78 -10.52 20.82
N ASN A 173 -0.22 -11.61 20.32
CA ASN A 173 1.15 -11.61 19.82
C ASN A 173 1.19 -11.21 18.35
N VAL A 174 2.14 -10.37 17.99
CA VAL A 174 2.47 -10.11 16.59
C VAL A 174 3.35 -11.25 16.09
N LEU A 175 2.97 -11.90 15.02
CA LEU A 175 3.69 -13.04 14.45
C LEU A 175 4.35 -12.68 13.13
N PRO A 176 5.45 -13.35 12.74
CA PRO A 176 6.02 -13.23 11.40
C PRO A 176 4.96 -13.49 10.33
N ASP A 177 5.15 -12.88 9.18
CA ASP A 177 4.27 -12.96 8.01
C ASP A 177 2.86 -12.37 8.15
N GLN A 178 2.46 -11.91 9.32
CA GLN A 178 1.20 -11.18 9.46
C GLN A 178 1.21 -9.88 8.66
N VAL A 179 0.04 -9.54 8.11
CA VAL A 179 -0.17 -8.29 7.37
C VAL A 179 -0.71 -7.24 8.30
N LEU A 180 -0.05 -6.09 8.35
CA LEU A 180 -0.54 -4.89 9.01
C LEU A 180 -1.41 -4.10 8.04
N VAL A 181 -2.52 -3.60 8.56
CA VAL A 181 -3.47 -2.74 7.83
C VAL A 181 -3.75 -1.48 8.65
N THR A 182 -4.23 -0.44 7.99
CA THR A 182 -4.70 0.76 8.67
C THR A 182 -5.85 0.42 9.63
N SER A 183 -5.81 0.95 10.85
CA SER A 183 -6.85 0.68 11.85
C SER A 183 -8.16 1.43 11.59
N GLY A 184 -8.12 2.54 10.82
CA GLY A 184 -9.24 3.44 10.63
C GLY A 184 -9.44 4.44 11.76
N ASP A 185 -8.56 4.42 12.77
CA ASP A 185 -8.64 5.36 13.88
C ASP A 185 -8.37 6.79 13.39
N GLY A 186 -9.21 7.74 13.82
CA GLY A 186 -9.08 9.15 13.48
C GLY A 186 -9.62 9.54 12.09
N ASP A 187 -10.35 8.66 11.41
CA ASP A 187 -11.05 8.91 10.13
C ASP A 187 -10.20 9.39 8.95
N LEU A 188 -8.89 9.53 9.14
CA LEU A 188 -7.96 10.00 8.13
C LEU A 188 -7.69 8.89 7.09
N TYR A 189 -7.38 7.69 7.55
CA TYR A 189 -7.06 6.56 6.69
C TYR A 189 -8.27 5.67 6.49
N PRO A 190 -8.59 5.25 5.24
CA PRO A 190 -9.54 4.17 5.02
C PRO A 190 -9.13 2.94 5.84
N GLN A 191 -10.09 2.34 6.55
CA GLN A 191 -9.82 1.15 7.36
C GLN A 191 -9.43 -0.04 6.48
N GLY A 192 -8.49 -0.86 6.96
CA GLY A 192 -8.13 -2.12 6.31
C GLY A 192 -7.20 -2.00 5.11
N LEU A 193 -6.63 -0.82 4.81
CA LEU A 193 -5.61 -0.69 3.76
C LEU A 193 -4.33 -1.44 4.17
N PRO A 194 -3.82 -2.35 3.35
CA PRO A 194 -2.55 -3.01 3.60
C PRO A 194 -1.38 -2.00 3.66
N ILE A 195 -0.58 -2.10 4.72
CA ILE A 195 0.62 -1.30 4.94
C ILE A 195 1.86 -2.14 4.61
N GLY A 196 2.00 -3.27 5.30
CA GLY A 196 3.20 -4.09 5.20
C GLY A 196 3.03 -5.46 5.81
N ARG A 197 4.08 -6.27 5.72
CA ARG A 197 4.17 -7.60 6.30
C ARG A 197 5.25 -7.63 7.36
N VAL A 198 4.93 -8.20 8.53
CA VAL A 198 5.89 -8.41 9.62
C VAL A 198 7.00 -9.34 9.16
N ILE A 199 8.24 -8.95 9.44
CA ILE A 199 9.43 -9.75 9.14
C ILE A 199 10.15 -10.11 10.45
N GLY A 200 10.60 -11.36 10.55
CA GLY A 200 11.26 -11.85 11.76
C GLY A 200 10.37 -11.91 12.99
N ASN A 201 10.94 -12.27 14.10
CA ASN A 201 10.23 -12.31 15.38
C ASN A 201 10.17 -10.90 15.99
N PRO A 202 9.02 -10.51 16.55
CA PRO A 202 8.91 -9.26 17.29
C PRO A 202 9.87 -9.22 18.47
N VAL A 203 10.45 -8.06 18.71
CA VAL A 203 11.26 -7.81 19.89
C VAL A 203 10.33 -7.56 21.07
N THR A 204 10.35 -8.47 22.05
CA THR A 204 9.55 -8.38 23.28
C THR A 204 10.28 -7.64 24.40
N MET A 205 9.52 -7.22 25.42
CA MET A 205 9.90 -6.31 26.50
C MET A 205 10.93 -6.83 27.51
N GLU A 206 11.86 -7.68 27.19
CA GLU A 206 12.96 -7.97 28.15
C GLU A 206 14.03 -6.85 28.19
N SER A 207 13.88 -5.86 27.34
CA SER A 207 14.77 -4.70 27.20
C SER A 207 14.00 -3.40 27.51
N LEU A 208 14.73 -2.37 27.96
CA LEU A 208 14.21 -1.02 28.28
C LEU A 208 13.49 -0.29 27.11
N ALA A 209 13.39 -0.91 25.95
CA ALA A 209 12.71 -0.39 24.76
C ALA A 209 11.29 -0.95 24.62
N PRO A 210 10.33 -0.15 24.14
CA PRO A 210 8.98 -0.65 23.86
C PRO A 210 9.01 -1.79 22.84
N PRO A 211 8.07 -2.76 22.90
CA PRO A 211 8.00 -3.85 21.95
C PRO A 211 7.82 -3.30 20.52
N TYR A 212 8.49 -3.92 19.57
CA TYR A 212 8.36 -3.56 18.16
C TYR A 212 8.52 -4.76 17.24
N ALA A 213 8.00 -4.62 16.03
CA ALA A 213 8.23 -5.57 14.95
C ALA A 213 8.69 -4.81 13.69
N ASP A 214 9.67 -5.36 13.01
CA ASP A 214 10.08 -4.82 11.71
C ASP A 214 9.08 -5.25 10.63
N VAL A 215 8.79 -4.34 9.70
CA VAL A 215 7.73 -4.51 8.72
C VAL A 215 8.26 -4.14 7.33
N ARG A 216 8.04 -5.04 6.37
CA ARG A 216 8.33 -4.76 4.96
C ARG A 216 7.09 -4.15 4.31
N PRO A 217 7.19 -2.94 3.73
CA PRO A 217 6.06 -2.30 3.06
C PRO A 217 5.58 -3.15 1.87
N ILE A 218 4.26 -3.16 1.64
CA ILE A 218 3.66 -3.77 0.45
C ILE A 218 3.77 -2.83 -0.74
N ALA A 219 3.58 -1.53 -0.53
CA ALA A 219 3.81 -0.53 -1.56
C ALA A 219 5.32 -0.43 -1.86
N ARG A 220 5.69 -0.68 -3.11
CA ARG A 220 7.06 -0.45 -3.59
C ARG A 220 7.21 1.03 -3.91
N THR A 221 7.53 1.84 -2.91
CA THR A 221 7.53 3.30 -2.98
C THR A 221 8.39 3.87 -4.10
N GLY A 222 9.55 3.28 -4.37
CA GLY A 222 10.44 3.69 -5.47
C GLY A 222 9.99 3.26 -6.87
N ALA A 223 8.93 2.45 -7.01
CA ALA A 223 8.43 1.97 -8.30
C ALA A 223 7.00 2.44 -8.60
N LEU A 224 6.46 3.34 -7.79
CA LEU A 224 5.12 3.91 -8.01
C LEU A 224 5.13 4.78 -9.28
N ARG A 225 4.16 4.53 -10.16
CA ARG A 225 3.93 5.32 -11.38
C ARG A 225 2.63 6.11 -11.30
N GLU A 226 1.68 5.56 -10.58
CA GLU A 226 0.34 6.10 -10.39
C GLU A 226 -0.10 5.81 -8.96
N VAL A 227 -0.86 6.72 -8.38
CA VAL A 227 -1.49 6.59 -7.07
C VAL A 227 -2.93 7.06 -7.15
N ILE A 228 -3.75 6.60 -6.22
CA ILE A 228 -5.10 7.12 -5.97
C ILE A 228 -4.97 8.03 -4.75
N LEU A 229 -5.35 9.29 -4.89
CA LEU A 229 -5.52 10.19 -3.77
C LEU A 229 -6.96 10.07 -3.27
N ALA A 230 -7.13 9.73 -2.00
CA ALA A 230 -8.42 9.49 -1.38
C ALA A 230 -8.58 10.34 -0.12
N TRP A 231 -9.76 10.93 0.07
CA TRP A 231 -10.07 11.73 1.27
C TRP A 231 -11.57 11.66 1.59
N ARG A 232 -11.92 11.87 2.85
CA ARG A 232 -13.32 12.05 3.24
C ARG A 232 -13.72 13.52 3.03
N VAL A 233 -14.90 13.72 2.50
CA VAL A 233 -15.53 15.04 2.55
C VAL A 233 -15.94 15.23 3.99
N SER A 234 -15.33 16.17 4.68
CA SER A 234 -15.84 16.64 5.95
C SER A 234 -17.27 17.12 5.68
N GLY A 235 -18.26 16.44 6.20
CA GLY A 235 -19.63 16.93 6.20
C GLY A 235 -19.55 18.31 6.87
N GLY A 236 -19.83 19.38 6.10
CA GLY A 236 -19.91 20.70 6.66
C GLY A 236 -20.87 20.65 7.84
N GLU A 237 -20.36 20.90 9.04
CA GLU A 237 -21.21 21.42 10.08
C GLU A 237 -21.71 22.74 9.53
N ASP A 238 -22.93 22.73 8.98
CA ASP A 238 -23.72 23.91 8.78
C ASP A 238 -23.88 24.55 10.16
N GLY A 239 -22.96 25.48 10.45
CA GLY A 239 -23.08 26.35 11.60
C GLY A 239 -24.28 27.25 11.40
N ASP A 240 -25.28 27.03 12.23
CA ASP A 240 -26.36 27.96 12.49
C ASP A 240 -25.91 29.01 13.53
#